data_c1dbafac5513a9da39e0c84b28e8af36
#
_entry.id   c1dbafac5513a9da39e0c84b28e8af36
#
_cell.length_a   1.000
_cell.length_b   1.000
_cell.length_c   1.000
_cell.angle_alpha   90.00
_cell.angle_beta   90.00
_cell.angle_gamma   90.00
#
_symmetry.space_group_name_H-M   'P 1'
#
loop_
_entity.id
_entity.type
_entity.pdbx_description
1 polymer ?
#
loop_
_entity_poly.entity_id
_entity_poly.type
_entity_poly.pdbx_seq_one_letter_code
_entity_poly.pdbx_strand_id
1 'polypeptide(L)'
;DYSGLKVNRGSTSSATETDLFWCWDEGFADDGTSIFGNAGGAWTAFRASTGADNTVATPTRTETDLVDVRCNVIHATATAAQYADVAERFEADAPMSEGAVVTVGGEAEITEVTSELSDNVFGVISTQPAYAMNAGAGSSDTHPYVAMTGRTPVRVTGLVTKGQRLVS
;
A
#
# COMPACT_ATOMS: atom_id res chain seq x y z
N ASP A 1 8.08 -17.64 -19.68
CA ASP A 1 7.06 -18.70 -19.58
C ASP A 1 6.30 -18.60 -18.25
N TYR A 2 5.03 -19.01 -18.26
CA TYR A 2 4.19 -19.08 -17.04
C TYR A 2 3.85 -20.54 -16.76
N SER A 3 3.99 -20.93 -15.50
CA SER A 3 3.63 -22.28 -15.03
C SER A 3 2.81 -22.15 -13.75
N GLY A 4 1.57 -22.62 -13.75
CA GLY A 4 0.71 -22.48 -12.57
C GLY A 4 -0.75 -22.76 -12.83
N LEU A 5 -1.62 -22.10 -12.07
CA LEU A 5 -3.06 -22.26 -12.11
C LEU A 5 -3.73 -21.10 -12.85
N LYS A 6 -4.70 -21.45 -13.68
CA LYS A 6 -5.60 -20.49 -14.31
C LYS A 6 -7.01 -20.74 -13.80
N VAL A 7 -7.68 -19.68 -13.39
CA VAL A 7 -9.10 -19.67 -13.06
C VAL A 7 -9.84 -18.98 -14.20
N ASN A 8 -10.55 -19.78 -14.98
CA ASN A 8 -11.43 -19.28 -16.04
C ASN A 8 -12.67 -18.65 -15.41
N ARG A 9 -12.93 -17.38 -15.67
CA ARG A 9 -14.09 -16.64 -15.17
C ARG A 9 -15.33 -16.75 -16.02
N GLY A 10 -15.28 -17.55 -17.08
CA GLY A 10 -16.44 -18.22 -17.61
C GLY A 10 -17.33 -17.47 -18.58
N SER A 11 -16.90 -16.48 -19.34
CA SER A 11 -17.71 -16.06 -20.47
C SER A 11 -16.95 -16.07 -21.79
N THR A 12 -17.58 -16.61 -22.78
CA THR A 12 -17.01 -16.74 -24.14
C THR A 12 -17.31 -15.54 -25.02
N SER A 13 -17.92 -14.48 -24.50
CA SER A 13 -18.49 -13.45 -25.37
C SER A 13 -18.04 -12.01 -25.09
N SER A 14 -17.22 -11.74 -24.07
CA SER A 14 -16.81 -10.38 -23.77
C SER A 14 -15.29 -10.22 -23.80
N ALA A 15 -14.81 -9.33 -24.65
CA ALA A 15 -13.41 -8.91 -24.69
C ALA A 15 -12.94 -8.19 -23.41
N THR A 16 -13.85 -7.97 -22.45
CA THR A 16 -13.57 -7.28 -21.18
C THR A 16 -13.39 -8.23 -20.02
N GLU A 17 -13.68 -9.52 -20.17
CA GLU A 17 -13.48 -10.49 -19.09
C GLU A 17 -12.03 -10.97 -19.08
N THR A 18 -11.43 -10.89 -17.92
CA THR A 18 -10.07 -11.34 -17.66
C THR A 18 -10.08 -12.58 -16.80
N ASP A 19 -9.30 -13.58 -17.16
CA ASP A 19 -9.04 -14.74 -16.31
C ASP A 19 -8.05 -14.38 -15.20
N LEU A 20 -8.09 -15.14 -14.11
CA LEU A 20 -7.14 -15.04 -13.01
C LEU A 20 -6.06 -16.09 -13.17
N PHE A 21 -4.84 -15.67 -12.92
CA PHE A 21 -3.66 -16.51 -12.95
C PHE A 21 -2.95 -16.49 -11.59
N TRP A 22 -2.54 -17.64 -11.13
CA TRP A 22 -1.59 -17.82 -10.05
C TRP A 22 -0.48 -18.72 -10.56
N CYS A 23 0.62 -18.14 -10.94
CA CYS A 23 1.66 -18.88 -11.64
C CYS A 23 3.06 -18.32 -11.36
N TRP A 24 4.04 -19.14 -11.65
CA TRP A 24 5.43 -18.71 -11.73
C TRP A 24 5.62 -17.84 -12.98
N ASP A 25 6.08 -16.62 -12.79
CA ASP A 25 6.38 -15.67 -13.86
C ASP A 25 7.90 -15.52 -13.97
N GLU A 26 8.49 -16.15 -14.97
CA GLU A 26 9.94 -16.08 -15.21
C GLU A 26 10.40 -14.71 -15.74
N GLY A 27 9.47 -13.92 -16.27
CA GLY A 27 9.74 -12.58 -16.77
C GLY A 27 9.74 -11.50 -15.67
N PHE A 28 9.45 -11.88 -14.43
CA PHE A 28 9.50 -10.94 -13.32
C PHE A 28 10.94 -10.51 -13.07
N ALA A 29 11.24 -9.24 -13.30
CA ALA A 29 12.57 -8.68 -13.07
C ALA A 29 12.83 -8.58 -11.55
N ASP A 30 14.03 -8.97 -11.15
CA ASP A 30 14.52 -8.68 -9.79
C ASP A 30 14.65 -7.15 -9.63
N ASP A 31 13.93 -6.59 -8.70
CA ASP A 31 13.99 -5.16 -8.35
C ASP A 31 15.20 -4.81 -7.45
N GLY A 32 16.12 -5.76 -7.26
CA GLY A 32 17.28 -5.61 -6.40
C GLY A 32 17.01 -5.78 -4.91
N THR A 33 15.77 -6.18 -4.54
CA THR A 33 15.42 -6.42 -3.13
C THR A 33 15.59 -7.90 -2.71
N SER A 34 15.85 -8.79 -3.66
CA SER A 34 16.10 -10.19 -3.37
C SER A 34 17.41 -10.38 -2.64
N ILE A 35 17.33 -10.88 -1.41
CA ILE A 35 18.50 -11.23 -0.60
C ILE A 35 19.29 -12.43 -1.14
N PHE A 36 18.76 -13.12 -2.13
CA PHE A 36 19.38 -14.31 -2.73
C PHE A 36 20.09 -14.00 -4.06
N GLY A 37 20.08 -12.76 -4.49
CA GLY A 37 20.91 -12.28 -5.61
C GLY A 37 20.62 -12.92 -6.96
N ASN A 38 19.42 -13.44 -7.18
CA ASN A 38 19.08 -14.09 -8.43
C ASN A 38 17.96 -13.37 -9.16
N ALA A 39 18.30 -13.05 -10.36
CA ALA A 39 17.40 -12.62 -11.36
C ALA A 39 16.33 -13.65 -11.67
N GLY A 40 15.12 -13.21 -11.71
CA GLY A 40 14.13 -13.86 -12.51
C GLY A 40 13.21 -14.82 -11.77
N GLY A 41 11.97 -14.48 -11.89
CA GLY A 41 10.82 -15.28 -11.52
C GLY A 41 10.24 -14.95 -10.15
N ALA A 42 8.93 -14.90 -10.12
CA ALA A 42 8.13 -14.77 -8.90
C ALA A 42 6.82 -15.54 -9.04
N TRP A 43 6.27 -15.98 -7.91
CA TRP A 43 4.87 -16.39 -7.86
C TRP A 43 3.99 -15.16 -7.95
N THR A 44 3.21 -15.05 -9.01
CA THR A 44 2.44 -13.86 -9.31
C THR A 44 0.95 -14.18 -9.43
N ALA A 45 0.11 -13.35 -8.81
CA ALA A 45 -1.35 -13.37 -8.96
C ALA A 45 -1.77 -12.17 -9.81
N PHE A 46 -2.36 -12.40 -10.98
CA PHE A 46 -2.73 -11.33 -11.89
C PHE A 46 -3.94 -11.67 -12.75
N ARG A 47 -4.48 -10.65 -13.41
CA ARG A 47 -5.56 -10.77 -14.40
C ARG A 47 -4.98 -10.60 -15.79
N ALA A 48 -5.44 -11.40 -16.75
CA ALA A 48 -5.11 -11.17 -18.15
C ALA A 48 -6.29 -11.57 -19.05
N SER A 49 -6.43 -10.87 -20.17
CA SER A 49 -7.40 -11.25 -21.20
C SER A 49 -6.88 -12.48 -21.93
N THR A 50 -7.73 -13.47 -22.08
CA THR A 50 -7.39 -14.71 -22.78
C THR A 50 -8.03 -14.83 -24.15
N GLY A 51 -8.70 -13.76 -24.63
CA GLY A 51 -9.45 -13.82 -25.87
C GLY A 51 -10.74 -14.66 -25.78
N ALA A 52 -11.54 -14.58 -26.80
CA ALA A 52 -12.86 -15.21 -26.84
C ALA A 52 -12.81 -16.76 -26.88
N ASP A 53 -11.71 -17.33 -27.26
CA ASP A 53 -11.54 -18.78 -27.46
C ASP A 53 -10.75 -19.46 -26.34
N ASN A 54 -10.36 -18.72 -25.32
CA ASN A 54 -9.62 -19.23 -24.16
C ASN A 54 -8.26 -19.88 -24.52
N THR A 55 -7.64 -19.50 -25.62
CA THR A 55 -6.46 -20.14 -26.21
C THR A 55 -5.17 -19.36 -26.00
N VAL A 56 -5.09 -18.45 -25.05
CA VAL A 56 -3.85 -17.69 -24.85
C VAL A 56 -2.75 -18.58 -24.32
N ALA A 57 -1.74 -18.75 -25.16
CA ALA A 57 -0.55 -19.47 -24.79
C ALA A 57 0.35 -18.69 -23.80
N THR A 58 0.29 -17.36 -23.86
CA THR A 58 1.14 -16.51 -23.02
C THR A 58 0.35 -15.26 -22.61
N PRO A 59 -0.20 -15.20 -21.39
CA PRO A 59 -0.88 -14.00 -20.92
C PRO A 59 0.14 -12.86 -20.79
N THR A 60 -0.20 -11.69 -21.31
CA THR A 60 0.59 -10.49 -21.08
C THR A 60 0.04 -9.77 -19.87
N ARG A 61 0.86 -9.45 -18.90
CA ARG A 61 0.50 -8.65 -17.74
C ARG A 61 1.27 -7.33 -17.69
N THR A 62 0.68 -6.38 -17.04
CA THR A 62 1.34 -5.14 -16.58
C THR A 62 1.24 -5.08 -15.05
N GLU A 63 1.95 -4.15 -14.43
CA GLU A 63 1.86 -3.96 -12.96
C GLU A 63 0.44 -3.64 -12.48
N THR A 64 -0.39 -3.07 -13.35
CA THR A 64 -1.80 -2.78 -13.05
C THR A 64 -2.71 -4.01 -13.09
N ASP A 65 -2.22 -5.14 -13.57
CA ASP A 65 -2.97 -6.39 -13.65
C ASP A 65 -2.82 -7.27 -12.40
N LEU A 66 -1.95 -6.90 -11.47
CA LEU A 66 -1.78 -7.61 -10.21
C LEU A 66 -3.08 -7.60 -9.40
N VAL A 67 -3.31 -8.64 -8.62
CA VAL A 67 -4.50 -8.78 -7.77
C VAL A 67 -4.11 -9.04 -6.31
N ASP A 68 -4.98 -8.62 -5.41
CA ASP A 68 -4.82 -8.86 -3.98
C ASP A 68 -4.93 -10.35 -3.64
N VAL A 69 -4.11 -10.80 -2.71
CA VAL A 69 -4.22 -12.11 -2.09
C VAL A 69 -4.80 -11.97 -0.69
N ARG A 70 -5.96 -12.56 -0.45
CA ARG A 70 -6.61 -12.59 0.87
C ARG A 70 -6.43 -13.95 1.51
N CYS A 71 -5.81 -13.97 2.68
CA CYS A 71 -5.62 -15.18 3.48
C CYS A 71 -5.70 -14.83 4.96
N ASN A 72 -5.90 -15.85 5.81
CA ASN A 72 -5.98 -15.62 7.25
C ASN A 72 -4.62 -15.23 7.84
N VAL A 73 -3.56 -15.95 7.44
CA VAL A 73 -2.18 -15.69 7.90
C VAL A 73 -1.21 -15.91 6.74
N ILE A 74 -0.23 -15.02 6.60
CA ILE A 74 0.94 -15.21 5.74
C ILE A 74 2.17 -15.37 6.65
N HIS A 75 2.83 -16.53 6.59
CA HIS A 75 4.13 -16.73 7.21
C HIS A 75 5.22 -16.37 6.19
N ALA A 76 5.61 -15.12 6.18
CA ALA A 76 6.59 -14.58 5.23
C ALA A 76 7.36 -13.40 5.85
N THR A 77 8.50 -13.09 5.26
CA THR A 77 9.20 -11.83 5.51
C THR A 77 8.82 -10.85 4.41
N ALA A 78 8.21 -9.71 4.77
CA ALA A 78 7.97 -8.63 3.83
C ALA A 78 9.27 -7.86 3.59
N THR A 79 9.71 -7.80 2.35
CA THR A 79 10.99 -7.16 1.96
C THR A 79 10.82 -5.74 1.43
N ALA A 80 9.62 -5.35 1.03
CA ALA A 80 9.34 -4.02 0.52
C ALA A 80 8.09 -3.44 1.18
N ALA A 81 8.27 -2.40 1.97
CA ALA A 81 7.23 -1.47 2.36
C ALA A 81 7.63 -0.09 1.86
N GLN A 82 6.73 0.63 1.21
CA GLN A 82 7.05 1.96 0.67
C GLN A 82 7.43 2.93 1.79
N TYR A 83 6.74 2.83 2.92
CA TYR A 83 7.08 3.51 4.16
C TYR A 83 7.29 2.50 5.28
N ALA A 84 8.03 2.87 6.30
CA ALA A 84 8.33 2.00 7.45
C ALA A 84 7.66 2.55 8.72
N ASP A 85 6.36 2.81 8.63
CA ASP A 85 5.54 3.35 9.72
C ASP A 85 4.41 2.41 10.11
N VAL A 86 4.00 2.52 11.35
CA VAL A 86 2.82 1.88 11.93
C VAL A 86 1.78 2.95 12.15
N ALA A 87 0.64 2.80 11.51
CA ALA A 87 -0.43 3.79 11.56
C ALA A 87 -1.80 3.15 11.84
N GLU A 88 -2.68 3.93 12.43
CA GLU A 88 -4.07 3.58 12.70
C GLU A 88 -5.00 4.65 12.14
N ARG A 89 -6.22 4.25 11.78
CA ARG A 89 -7.25 5.20 11.38
C ARG A 89 -7.94 5.79 12.59
N PHE A 90 -8.04 7.11 12.60
CA PHE A 90 -8.76 7.91 13.60
C PHE A 90 -9.75 8.84 12.92
N GLU A 91 -10.90 9.07 13.55
CA GLU A 91 -11.86 10.06 13.09
C GLU A 91 -11.28 11.48 13.20
N ALA A 92 -11.31 12.22 12.12
CA ALA A 92 -10.71 13.56 12.02
C ALA A 92 -11.77 14.64 11.94
N ASP A 93 -11.52 15.79 12.56
CA ASP A 93 -12.41 16.98 12.53
C ASP A 93 -12.66 17.48 11.10
N ALA A 94 -11.68 17.31 10.23
CA ALA A 94 -11.73 17.71 8.82
C ALA A 94 -10.77 16.83 7.98
N PRO A 95 -10.91 16.80 6.64
CA PRO A 95 -9.94 16.16 5.76
C PRO A 95 -8.54 16.76 5.97
N MET A 96 -7.56 15.89 6.14
CA MET A 96 -6.17 16.26 6.43
C MET A 96 -5.24 15.83 5.29
N SER A 97 -4.22 16.62 5.03
CA SER A 97 -3.25 16.31 3.98
C SER A 97 -2.08 15.48 4.53
N GLU A 98 -1.44 14.72 3.63
CA GLU A 98 -0.23 13.95 3.93
C GLU A 98 0.81 14.80 4.66
N GLY A 99 1.43 14.23 5.68
CA GLY A 99 2.47 14.87 6.45
C GLY A 99 1.97 15.93 7.45
N ALA A 100 0.65 16.12 7.60
CA ALA A 100 0.10 16.97 8.65
C ALA A 100 0.40 16.38 10.03
N VAL A 101 0.77 17.23 10.97
CA VAL A 101 0.98 16.86 12.37
C VAL A 101 -0.33 16.97 13.12
N VAL A 102 -0.69 15.95 13.89
CA VAL A 102 -1.96 15.87 14.60
C VAL A 102 -1.80 15.68 16.10
N THR A 103 -2.81 16.12 16.84
CA THR A 103 -3.02 15.85 18.25
C THR A 103 -4.31 15.09 18.48
N VAL A 104 -4.42 14.40 19.61
CA VAL A 104 -5.69 13.80 20.08
C VAL A 104 -6.59 14.90 20.63
N GLY A 105 -7.87 14.85 20.26
CA GLY A 105 -8.90 15.81 20.66
C GLY A 105 -9.42 16.64 19.51
N GLY A 106 -10.19 17.64 19.83
CA GLY A 106 -10.99 18.39 18.88
C GLY A 106 -12.47 18.04 19.04
N GLU A 107 -13.23 18.09 17.96
CA GLU A 107 -14.63 17.62 17.92
C GLU A 107 -14.73 16.13 17.69
N ALA A 108 -13.77 15.54 16.95
CA ALA A 108 -13.62 14.11 16.73
C ALA A 108 -12.45 13.53 17.56
N GLU A 109 -11.79 12.49 17.07
CA GLU A 109 -10.67 11.83 17.80
C GLU A 109 -9.35 12.60 17.63
N ILE A 110 -9.14 13.19 16.44
CA ILE A 110 -7.90 13.93 16.10
C ILE A 110 -8.18 15.25 15.42
N THR A 111 -7.29 16.21 15.67
CA THR A 111 -7.27 17.52 15.00
C THR A 111 -5.84 17.88 14.57
N GLU A 112 -5.71 18.74 13.53
CA GLU A 112 -4.39 19.22 13.09
C GLU A 112 -3.80 20.19 14.13
N VAL A 113 -2.50 20.01 14.41
CA VAL A 113 -1.76 20.94 15.30
C VAL A 113 -1.59 22.28 14.61
N THR A 114 -2.07 23.34 15.23
CA THR A 114 -2.00 24.71 14.69
C THR A 114 -1.12 25.64 15.52
N SER A 115 -0.66 25.20 16.70
CA SER A 115 0.23 25.99 17.57
C SER A 115 1.68 25.53 17.44
N GLU A 116 2.59 26.49 17.38
CA GLU A 116 4.01 26.22 17.44
C GLU A 116 4.40 25.63 18.80
N LEU A 117 5.37 24.72 18.79
CA LEU A 117 5.93 24.08 20.00
C LEU A 117 4.88 23.36 20.85
N SER A 118 3.91 22.75 20.21
CA SER A 118 2.90 21.94 20.92
C SER A 118 3.53 20.71 21.56
N ASP A 119 3.30 20.52 22.86
CA ASP A 119 3.71 19.32 23.59
C ASP A 119 2.75 18.13 23.35
N ASN A 120 1.64 18.36 22.66
CA ASN A 120 0.56 17.41 22.46
C ASN A 120 0.60 16.70 21.10
N VAL A 121 1.75 16.66 20.44
CA VAL A 121 1.87 15.93 19.17
C VAL A 121 1.59 14.44 19.39
N PHE A 122 0.61 13.91 18.65
CA PHE A 122 0.24 12.51 18.69
C PHE A 122 0.87 11.72 17.54
N GLY A 123 0.84 12.25 16.32
CA GLY A 123 1.36 11.58 15.15
C GLY A 123 1.33 12.43 13.90
N VAL A 124 1.54 11.78 12.76
CA VAL A 124 1.62 12.42 11.44
C VAL A 124 0.73 11.67 10.46
N ILE A 125 0.01 12.40 9.61
CA ILE A 125 -0.86 11.79 8.59
C ILE A 125 0.00 11.06 7.56
N SER A 126 -0.25 9.74 7.44
CA SER A 126 0.38 8.83 6.48
C SER A 126 -0.63 8.38 5.42
N THR A 127 -0.19 8.29 4.18
CA THR A 127 -1.05 7.82 3.07
C THR A 127 -0.82 6.35 2.72
N GLN A 128 0.34 5.79 3.05
CA GLN A 128 0.73 4.41 2.72
C GLN A 128 1.53 3.77 3.86
N PRO A 129 0.92 3.51 5.02
CA PRO A 129 1.63 2.91 6.13
C PRO A 129 2.10 1.48 5.79
N ALA A 130 3.24 1.10 6.34
CA ALA A 130 3.75 -0.27 6.22
C ALA A 130 2.88 -1.27 7.01
N TYR A 131 2.31 -0.81 8.12
CA TYR A 131 1.33 -1.57 8.90
C TYR A 131 0.15 -0.67 9.26
N ALA A 132 -1.04 -1.07 8.79
CA ALA A 132 -2.27 -0.31 8.94
C ALA A 132 -3.22 -0.99 9.94
N MET A 133 -3.60 -0.28 10.99
CA MET A 133 -4.61 -0.71 11.95
C MET A 133 -5.94 -0.02 11.66
N ASN A 134 -7.03 -0.64 12.11
CA ASN A 134 -8.39 -0.11 12.00
C ASN A 134 -8.79 0.30 10.57
N ALA A 135 -8.30 -0.43 9.56
CA ALA A 135 -8.43 -0.07 8.15
C ALA A 135 -9.90 0.07 7.66
N GLY A 136 -10.84 -0.55 8.36
CA GLY A 136 -12.28 -0.49 8.06
C GLY A 136 -13.04 0.69 8.68
N ALA A 137 -12.40 1.55 9.47
CA ALA A 137 -13.10 2.61 10.22
C ALA A 137 -13.75 3.67 9.32
N GLY A 138 -13.13 4.00 8.18
CA GLY A 138 -13.66 4.99 7.26
C GLY A 138 -12.73 5.29 6.08
N SER A 139 -13.03 6.35 5.34
CA SER A 139 -12.21 6.83 4.24
C SER A 139 -11.02 7.67 4.74
N SER A 140 -10.07 7.98 3.86
CA SER A 140 -8.95 8.87 4.22
C SER A 140 -9.38 10.33 4.45
N ASP A 141 -10.56 10.72 3.96
CA ASP A 141 -11.10 12.07 4.21
C ASP A 141 -11.72 12.20 5.60
N THR A 142 -12.26 11.10 6.14
CA THR A 142 -12.94 11.10 7.45
C THR A 142 -12.11 10.43 8.53
N HIS A 143 -11.35 9.41 8.18
CA HIS A 143 -10.50 8.63 9.09
C HIS A 143 -9.12 8.42 8.44
N PRO A 144 -8.29 9.45 8.35
CA PRO A 144 -6.94 9.31 7.82
C PRO A 144 -6.09 8.35 8.69
N TYR A 145 -5.04 7.79 8.10
CA TYR A 145 -4.05 7.04 8.86
C TYR A 145 -3.12 7.99 9.62
N VAL A 146 -2.95 7.77 10.90
CA VAL A 146 -2.00 8.50 11.73
C VAL A 146 -0.82 7.59 12.05
N ALA A 147 0.36 7.94 11.55
CA ALA A 147 1.62 7.27 11.89
C ALA A 147 2.03 7.67 13.31
N MET A 148 2.09 6.69 14.20
CA MET A 148 2.48 6.88 15.61
C MET A 148 3.95 6.54 15.84
N THR A 149 4.54 5.77 14.95
CA THR A 149 5.96 5.39 15.00
C THR A 149 6.46 4.99 13.62
N GLY A 150 7.75 5.13 13.40
CA GLY A 150 8.39 4.74 12.16
C GLY A 150 8.85 5.92 11.32
N ARG A 151 8.89 5.75 10.02
CA ARG A 151 9.37 6.75 9.07
C ARG A 151 8.25 7.11 8.10
N THR A 152 7.77 8.33 8.18
CA THR A 152 6.75 8.89 7.30
C THR A 152 7.15 10.29 6.82
N PRO A 153 6.71 10.75 5.65
CA PRO A 153 6.84 12.13 5.24
C PRO A 153 6.17 13.09 6.22
N VAL A 154 6.80 14.21 6.52
CA VAL A 154 6.26 15.26 7.39
C VAL A 154 6.36 16.60 6.66
N ARG A 155 5.30 17.40 6.70
CA ARG A 155 5.34 18.78 6.23
C ARG A 155 6.15 19.63 7.20
N VAL A 156 7.05 20.43 6.65
CA VAL A 156 7.89 21.34 7.43
C VAL A 156 7.86 22.75 6.86
N THR A 157 8.10 23.74 7.69
CA THR A 157 8.32 25.12 7.30
C THR A 157 9.81 25.44 7.40
N GLY A 158 10.34 26.15 6.40
CA GLY A 158 11.76 26.52 6.37
C GLY A 158 12.69 25.40 5.88
N LEU A 159 14.00 25.66 6.02
CA LEU A 159 15.06 24.73 5.61
C LEU A 159 15.37 23.76 6.74
N VAL A 160 15.39 22.47 6.40
CA VAL A 160 15.72 21.38 7.33
C VAL A 160 16.99 20.68 6.87
N THR A 161 17.91 20.47 7.78
CA THR A 161 19.15 19.72 7.54
C THR A 161 19.07 18.32 8.17
N LYS A 162 19.77 17.34 7.56
CA LYS A 162 19.81 15.97 8.07
C LYS A 162 20.27 15.93 9.54
N GLY A 163 19.48 15.28 10.38
CA GLY A 163 19.74 15.11 11.81
C GLY A 163 19.17 16.23 12.69
N GLN A 164 18.55 17.24 12.11
CA GLN A 164 17.87 18.28 12.87
C GLN A 164 16.61 17.72 13.53
N ARG A 165 16.36 18.08 14.80
CA ARG A 165 15.08 17.80 15.46
C ARG A 165 14.02 18.76 14.92
N LEU A 166 12.85 18.20 14.65
CA LEU A 166 11.67 18.96 14.28
C LEU A 166 10.80 19.16 15.54
N VAL A 167 10.13 20.28 15.58
CA VAL A 167 9.11 20.63 16.58
C VAL A 167 7.86 21.08 15.82
N SER A 168 6.70 20.93 16.43
CA SER A 168 5.42 21.41 15.86
C SER A 168 5.33 22.93 15.91
#